data_018d969b3dc3304851c476befb841756
#
_entry.id   018d969b3dc3304851c476befb841756
#
_cell.length_a   1.000
_cell.length_b   1.000
_cell.length_c   1.000
_cell.angle_alpha   90.00
_cell.angle_beta   90.00
_cell.angle_gamma   90.00
#
_symmetry.space_group_name_H-M   'P 1'
#
loop_
_entity.id
_entity.type
_entity.pdbx_description
1 polymer ?
#
loop_
_entity_poly.entity_id
_entity_poly.type
_entity_poly.pdbx_seq_one_letter_code
_entity_poly.pdbx_strand_id
1 'polypeptide(L)'
;MEWYTKYLSIFGLTLSEIPGDTLSEIGTLLHEKQSDTPLVSVVVIAHNEEPHILSCLWSLGNNEYSYPIEILVVNNHSTDRTEQALQAVGAT
;
A
#
# COMPACT_ATOMS: atom_id res chain seq x y z
N MET A 1 -5.82 13.08 18.31
CA MET A 1 -6.02 12.76 16.87
C MET A 1 -6.06 11.25 16.69
N GLU A 2 -7.00 10.79 15.91
CA GLU A 2 -7.10 9.36 15.65
C GLU A 2 -5.93 8.88 14.81
N TRP A 3 -5.37 7.73 15.15
CA TRP A 3 -4.20 7.18 14.45
C TRP A 3 -4.45 6.94 12.95
N TYR A 4 -5.70 6.68 12.56
CA TYR A 4 -6.06 6.39 11.17
C TYR A 4 -6.30 7.65 10.32
N THR A 5 -6.36 8.83 10.92
CA THR A 5 -6.69 10.07 10.19
C THR A 5 -5.72 10.35 9.05
N LYS A 6 -4.43 10.05 9.27
CA LYS A 6 -3.39 10.20 8.28
C LYS A 6 -3.72 9.44 6.99
N TYR A 7 -4.18 8.21 7.13
CA TYR A 7 -4.45 7.35 5.98
C TYR A 7 -5.73 7.74 5.26
N LEU A 8 -6.69 8.31 5.98
CA LEU A 8 -7.92 8.80 5.38
C LEU A 8 -7.69 10.01 4.50
N SER A 9 -6.56 10.71 4.65
CA SER A 9 -6.26 11.89 3.83
C SER A 9 -6.19 11.57 2.34
N ILE A 10 -5.85 10.34 1.98
CA ILE A 10 -5.79 9.90 0.58
C ILE A 10 -6.88 8.87 0.23
N PHE A 11 -7.69 8.48 1.19
CA PHE A 11 -8.77 7.52 0.96
C PHE A 11 -9.80 8.13 0.01
N GLY A 12 -10.11 7.41 -1.05
CA GLY A 12 -11.05 7.88 -2.06
C GLY A 12 -10.41 8.71 -3.17
N LEU A 13 -9.12 9.02 -3.09
CA LEU A 13 -8.43 9.77 -4.14
C LEU A 13 -7.93 8.84 -5.23
N THR A 14 -7.97 9.33 -6.47
CA THR A 14 -7.34 8.60 -7.59
C THR A 14 -5.83 8.83 -7.55
N LEU A 15 -5.07 8.01 -8.28
CA LEU A 15 -3.62 8.09 -8.31
C LEU A 15 -3.12 9.51 -8.62
N SER A 16 -3.74 10.18 -9.59
CA SER A 16 -3.31 11.52 -9.99
C SER A 16 -3.55 12.59 -8.93
N GLU A 17 -4.40 12.32 -7.95
CA GLU A 17 -4.72 13.26 -6.87
C GLU A 17 -3.82 13.09 -5.65
N ILE A 18 -3.03 12.02 -5.58
CA ILE A 18 -2.18 11.74 -4.44
C ILE A 18 -0.84 12.45 -4.60
N PRO A 19 -0.39 13.24 -3.58
CA PRO A 19 0.90 13.93 -3.68
C PRO A 19 2.07 12.97 -3.90
N GLY A 20 3.05 13.40 -4.70
CA GLY A 20 4.24 12.59 -4.97
C GLY A 20 5.03 12.23 -3.73
N ASP A 21 5.09 13.14 -2.75
CA ASP A 21 5.77 12.89 -1.47
C ASP A 21 5.12 11.73 -0.74
N THR A 22 3.79 11.65 -0.78
CA THR A 22 3.04 10.56 -0.13
C THR A 22 3.30 9.24 -0.83
N LEU A 23 3.33 9.24 -2.17
CA LEU A 23 3.66 8.03 -2.93
C LEU A 23 5.07 7.53 -2.57
N SER A 24 6.04 8.43 -2.45
CA SER A 24 7.40 8.07 -2.09
C SER A 24 7.47 7.50 -0.67
N GLU A 25 6.73 8.08 0.27
CA GLU A 25 6.69 7.59 1.65
C GLU A 25 6.12 6.17 1.69
N ILE A 26 5.02 5.92 0.98
CA ILE A 26 4.41 4.59 0.95
C ILE A 26 5.39 3.56 0.39
N GLY A 27 6.04 3.90 -0.72
CA GLY A 27 7.01 3.00 -1.35
C GLY A 27 8.17 2.66 -0.42
N THR A 28 8.71 3.65 0.28
CA THR A 28 9.80 3.45 1.24
C THR A 28 9.37 2.56 2.40
N LEU A 29 8.19 2.82 2.96
CA LEU A 29 7.68 2.03 4.09
C LEU A 29 7.45 0.58 3.69
N LEU A 30 6.87 0.34 2.52
CA LEU A 30 6.65 -1.03 2.04
C LEU A 30 7.97 -1.76 1.83
N HIS A 31 8.95 -1.09 1.22
CA HIS A 31 10.26 -1.69 0.99
C HIS A 31 10.94 -2.08 2.31
N GLU A 32 10.85 -1.20 3.31
CA GLU A 32 11.47 -1.43 4.62
C GLU A 32 10.84 -2.60 5.38
N LYS A 33 9.56 -2.91 5.11
CA LYS A 33 8.86 -3.99 5.82
C LYS A 33 9.10 -5.37 5.21
N GLN A 34 9.61 -5.45 3.97
CA GLN A 34 9.83 -6.74 3.32
C GLN A 34 11.03 -7.45 3.94
N SER A 35 10.85 -8.71 4.28
CA SER A 35 11.93 -9.56 4.78
C SER A 35 12.29 -10.62 3.75
N ASP A 36 13.59 -10.96 3.68
CA ASP A 36 14.07 -12.05 2.83
C ASP A 36 13.70 -13.43 3.41
N THR A 37 13.37 -13.46 4.70
CA THR A 37 13.04 -14.71 5.40
C THR A 37 11.78 -14.50 6.24
N PRO A 38 10.63 -14.24 5.60
CA PRO A 38 9.41 -13.90 6.34
C PRO A 38 8.83 -15.10 7.08
N LEU A 39 8.29 -14.84 8.27
CA LEU A 39 7.51 -15.84 9.02
C LEU A 39 6.03 -15.75 8.68
N VAL A 40 5.56 -14.57 8.26
CA VAL A 40 4.15 -14.33 7.94
C VAL A 40 4.07 -13.56 6.63
N SER A 41 3.15 -13.98 5.78
CA SER A 41 2.83 -13.25 4.55
C SER A 41 1.50 -12.52 4.75
N VAL A 42 1.52 -11.19 4.56
CA VAL A 42 0.29 -10.39 4.54
C VAL A 42 -0.13 -10.27 3.09
N VAL A 43 -1.26 -10.86 2.76
CA VAL A 43 -1.75 -10.90 1.37
C VAL A 43 -2.91 -9.93 1.21
N VAL A 44 -2.77 -8.99 0.29
CA VAL A 44 -3.81 -8.02 -0.04
C VAL A 44 -4.31 -8.34 -1.45
N ILE A 45 -5.60 -8.62 -1.57
CA ILE A 45 -6.21 -8.89 -2.87
C ILE A 45 -6.93 -7.63 -3.32
N ALA A 46 -6.59 -7.13 -4.52
CA ALA A 46 -7.15 -5.91 -5.06
C ALA A 46 -7.87 -6.18 -6.37
N HIS A 47 -9.07 -5.60 -6.51
CA HIS A 47 -9.83 -5.61 -7.75
C HIS A 47 -10.53 -4.26 -7.86
N ASN A 48 -10.07 -3.42 -8.80
CA ASN A 48 -10.60 -2.07 -9.00
C ASN A 48 -10.62 -1.26 -7.70
N GLU A 49 -9.46 -1.24 -7.01
CA GLU A 49 -9.31 -0.58 -5.72
C GLU A 49 -8.45 0.68 -5.79
N GLU A 50 -8.32 1.29 -6.97
CA GLU A 50 -7.51 2.51 -7.13
C GLU A 50 -7.77 3.55 -6.04
N PRO A 51 -9.03 3.87 -5.68
CA PRO A 51 -9.30 4.92 -4.68
C PRO A 51 -8.93 4.53 -3.25
N HIS A 52 -8.62 3.26 -2.98
CA HIS A 52 -8.45 2.78 -1.61
C HIS A 52 -7.14 2.05 -1.36
N ILE A 53 -6.52 1.47 -2.41
CA ILE A 53 -5.40 0.55 -2.22
C ILE A 53 -4.18 1.22 -1.58
N LEU A 54 -3.87 2.47 -1.96
CA LEU A 54 -2.70 3.16 -1.42
C LEU A 54 -2.88 3.56 0.04
N SER A 55 -4.10 3.93 0.45
CA SER A 55 -4.40 4.17 1.86
C SER A 55 -4.20 2.90 2.69
N CYS A 56 -4.66 1.77 2.18
CA CYS A 56 -4.47 0.47 2.81
C CYS A 56 -2.98 0.13 2.95
N LEU A 57 -2.22 0.23 1.86
CA LEU A 57 -0.80 -0.10 1.87
C LEU A 57 0.00 0.85 2.75
N TRP A 58 -0.38 2.11 2.81
CA TRP A 58 0.27 3.07 3.69
C TRP A 58 0.15 2.64 5.15
N SER A 59 -1.06 2.26 5.57
CA SER A 59 -1.27 1.82 6.94
C SER A 59 -0.52 0.52 7.25
N LEU A 60 -0.49 -0.42 6.31
CA LEU A 60 0.26 -1.67 6.47
C LEU A 60 1.76 -1.41 6.56
N GLY A 61 2.29 -0.53 5.71
CA GLY A 61 3.72 -0.21 5.71
C GLY A 61 4.16 0.56 6.94
N ASN A 62 3.25 1.34 7.54
CA ASN A 62 3.58 2.15 8.71
C ASN A 62 3.33 1.39 10.02
N ASN A 63 2.81 0.18 9.97
CA ASN A 63 2.60 -0.63 11.16
C ASN A 63 3.93 -1.28 11.58
N GLU A 64 4.06 -1.57 12.87
CA GLU A 64 5.23 -2.27 13.38
C GLU A 64 4.88 -3.72 13.65
N TYR A 65 5.82 -4.60 13.29
CA TYR A 65 5.63 -6.04 13.41
C TYR A 65 6.74 -6.61 14.29
N SER A 66 6.38 -7.50 15.20
CA SER A 66 7.34 -8.13 16.11
C SER A 66 8.04 -9.35 15.49
N TYR A 67 7.75 -9.66 14.23
CA TYR A 67 8.32 -10.78 13.49
C TYR A 67 8.52 -10.38 12.03
N PRO A 68 9.42 -11.08 11.31
CA PRO A 68 9.64 -10.77 9.88
C PRO A 68 8.42 -11.07 9.05
N ILE A 69 8.05 -10.14 8.17
CA ILE A 69 6.89 -10.30 7.29
C ILE A 69 7.26 -10.03 5.84
N GLU A 70 6.36 -10.40 4.95
CA GLU A 70 6.30 -9.89 3.59
C GLU A 70 4.89 -9.40 3.33
N ILE A 71 4.76 -8.39 2.47
CA ILE A 71 3.46 -7.88 2.03
C ILE A 71 3.35 -8.20 0.55
N LEU A 72 2.34 -8.99 0.19
CA LEU A 72 2.09 -9.42 -1.18
C LEU A 72 0.77 -8.83 -1.64
N VAL A 73 0.77 -8.18 -2.79
CA VAL A 73 -0.45 -7.61 -3.37
C VAL A 73 -0.80 -8.39 -4.62
N VAL A 74 -2.02 -8.93 -4.65
CA VAL A 74 -2.55 -9.64 -5.82
C VAL A 74 -3.53 -8.71 -6.51
N ASN A 75 -3.19 -8.26 -7.72
CA ASN A 75 -4.08 -7.44 -8.54
C ASN A 75 -4.93 -8.38 -9.41
N ASN A 76 -6.20 -8.54 -9.03
CA ASN A 76 -7.09 -9.50 -9.64
C ASN A 76 -7.92 -8.85 -10.76
N HIS A 77 -7.35 -8.79 -11.97
CA HIS A 77 -8.05 -8.31 -13.17
C HIS A 77 -8.65 -6.91 -13.05
N SER A 78 -7.90 -5.97 -12.47
CA SER A 78 -8.38 -4.59 -12.35
C SER A 78 -8.46 -3.93 -13.73
N THR A 79 -9.54 -3.18 -13.97
CA THR A 79 -9.75 -2.43 -15.20
C THR A 79 -9.60 -0.92 -14.99
N ASP A 80 -9.44 -0.47 -13.76
CA ASP A 80 -9.11 0.91 -13.43
C ASP A 80 -7.58 1.08 -13.33
N ARG A 81 -7.09 2.10 -12.64
CA ARG A 81 -5.66 2.38 -12.51
C ARG A 81 -5.02 1.75 -11.27
N THR A 82 -5.61 0.67 -10.75
CA THR A 82 -5.04 -0.06 -9.61
C THR A 82 -3.61 -0.51 -9.90
N GLU A 83 -3.35 -1.08 -11.09
CA GLU A 83 -2.01 -1.53 -11.47
C GLU A 83 -1.00 -0.38 -11.45
N GLN A 84 -1.36 0.78 -12.03
CA GLN A 84 -0.49 1.94 -12.04
C GLN A 84 -0.21 2.45 -10.62
N ALA A 85 -1.23 2.43 -9.75
CA ALA A 85 -1.05 2.81 -8.36
C ALA A 85 -0.06 1.90 -7.64
N LEU A 86 -0.16 0.59 -7.87
CA LEU A 86 0.76 -0.38 -7.29
C LEU A 86 2.18 -0.18 -7.81
N GLN A 87 2.34 0.07 -9.10
CA GLN A 87 3.65 0.35 -9.69
C GLN A 87 4.27 1.61 -9.10
N ALA A 88 3.47 2.63 -8.82
CA ALA A 88 3.96 3.90 -8.30
C ALA A 88 4.60 3.74 -6.92
N VAL A 89 4.24 2.72 -6.15
CA VAL A 89 4.82 2.47 -4.83
C VAL A 89 5.65 1.17 -4.80
N GLY A 90 5.90 0.57 -5.94
CA GLY A 90 6.73 -0.62 -6.05
C GLY A 90 6.12 -1.88 -5.45
N ALA A 91 4.80 -1.98 -5.46
CA ALA A 91 4.07 -3.09 -4.82
C ALA A 91 3.58 -4.15 -5.83
N THR A 92 4.12 -4.17 -7.04
CA THR A 92 3.75 -5.17 -8.06
C THR A 92 4.69 -6.37 -8.04
#